data_8978b836415fe88fa114f593a2786da9
#
_entry.id   8978b836415fe88fa114f593a2786da9
#
_cell.length_a   1.000
_cell.length_b   1.000
_cell.length_c   1.000
_cell.angle_alpha   90.00
_cell.angle_beta   90.00
_cell.angle_gamma   90.00
#
_symmetry.space_group_name_H-M   'P 1'
#
loop_
_entity.id
_entity.type
_entity.pdbx_description
1 polymer ?
#
loop_
_entity_poly.entity_id
_entity_poly.type
_entity_poly.pdbx_seq_one_letter_code
_entity_poly.pdbx_strand_id
1 'polypeptide(L)'
;MLHPAPTTPIDPSLARGILESAHTGHIVVSFPNTSYQMHLLVPVQVRAEAGKKIIGTITVDARRVDIVDTGGKYVEPLMGRPRRVQGRVVACNAAARTLTVDAGMPIHLHLLDQRQSAADFAPGDLVSCDVRDGATFTPQ
;
A
#
# COMPACT_ATOMS: atom_id res chain seq x y z
N MET A 1 1.22 41.35 -5.28
CA MET A 1 0.35 40.23 -4.89
C MET A 1 1.17 38.96 -4.75
N LEU A 2 1.11 38.36 -3.59
CA LEU A 2 1.83 37.12 -3.38
C LEU A 2 0.99 35.96 -3.90
N HIS A 3 1.55 35.18 -4.80
CA HIS A 3 0.94 33.93 -5.23
C HIS A 3 1.34 32.84 -4.23
N PRO A 4 0.41 32.01 -3.79
CA PRO A 4 0.80 30.83 -2.99
C PRO A 4 1.76 29.95 -3.79
N ALA A 5 2.72 29.36 -3.10
CA ALA A 5 3.61 28.40 -3.74
C ALA A 5 2.77 27.27 -4.37
N PRO A 6 3.12 26.80 -5.58
CA PRO A 6 2.39 25.69 -6.18
C PRO A 6 2.44 24.49 -5.25
N THR A 7 1.26 23.98 -4.90
CA THR A 7 1.15 22.74 -4.12
C THR A 7 1.40 21.56 -5.03
N THR A 8 2.44 20.79 -4.77
CA THR A 8 2.65 19.55 -5.50
C THR A 8 1.55 18.57 -5.13
N PRO A 9 0.77 18.07 -6.10
CA PRO A 9 -0.26 17.09 -5.80
C PRO A 9 0.35 15.86 -5.13
N ILE A 10 -0.33 15.32 -4.12
CA ILE A 10 0.05 14.06 -3.50
C ILE A 10 -0.29 12.96 -4.49
N ASP A 11 0.71 12.16 -4.88
CA ASP A 11 0.51 11.00 -5.73
C ASP A 11 -0.24 9.92 -4.93
N PRO A 12 -1.47 9.54 -5.33
CA PRO A 12 -2.27 8.57 -4.58
C PRO A 12 -1.70 7.14 -4.66
N SER A 13 -0.70 6.91 -5.49
CA SER A 13 -0.03 5.61 -5.59
C SER A 13 1.13 5.44 -4.62
N LEU A 14 1.60 6.53 -4.02
CA LEU A 14 2.76 6.54 -3.13
C LEU A 14 2.37 6.55 -1.67
N ALA A 15 2.90 5.61 -0.91
CA ALA A 15 2.77 5.57 0.53
C ALA A 15 3.84 6.48 1.16
N ARG A 16 3.43 7.24 2.16
CA ARG A 16 4.29 8.17 2.90
C ARG A 16 4.28 7.77 4.37
N GLY A 17 5.45 7.47 4.89
CA GLY A 17 5.57 7.02 6.28
C GLY A 17 6.83 7.52 6.94
N ILE A 18 7.05 7.02 8.13
CA ILE A 18 8.26 7.26 8.92
C ILE A 18 9.01 5.94 9.01
N LEU A 19 10.29 5.94 8.66
CA LEU A 19 11.14 4.77 8.83
C LEU A 19 11.44 4.57 10.31
N GLU A 20 10.89 3.52 10.91
CA GLU A 20 11.13 3.20 12.31
C GLU A 20 12.45 2.46 12.50
N SER A 21 12.73 1.51 11.62
CA SER A 21 14.00 0.78 11.61
C SER A 21 14.29 0.20 10.24
N ALA A 22 15.56 0.01 9.93
CA ALA A 22 16.02 -0.61 8.70
C ALA A 22 16.94 -1.77 9.02
N HIS A 23 16.71 -2.91 8.38
CA HIS A 23 17.46 -4.14 8.53
C HIS A 23 17.89 -4.64 7.16
N THR A 24 18.71 -5.67 7.12
CA THR A 24 19.05 -6.29 5.85
C THR A 24 17.80 -6.95 5.26
N GLY A 25 17.36 -6.44 4.11
CA GLY A 25 16.23 -7.01 3.37
C GLY A 25 14.85 -6.59 3.82
N HIS A 26 14.71 -5.88 4.95
CA HIS A 26 13.39 -5.40 5.38
C HIS A 26 13.47 -4.12 6.19
N ILE A 27 12.35 -3.41 6.25
CA ILE A 27 12.19 -2.18 7.02
C ILE A 27 10.91 -2.25 7.84
N VAL A 28 10.83 -1.41 8.87
CA VAL A 28 9.60 -1.17 9.63
C VAL A 28 9.19 0.28 9.40
N VAL A 29 7.96 0.48 8.93
CA VAL A 29 7.42 1.80 8.59
C VAL A 29 6.17 2.07 9.40
N SER A 30 6.10 3.23 10.04
CA SER A 30 4.87 3.73 10.66
C SER A 30 4.21 4.76 9.77
N PHE A 31 2.90 4.88 9.88
CA PHE A 31 2.12 5.81 9.06
C PHE A 31 1.48 6.87 9.94
N PRO A 32 1.68 8.17 9.64
CA PRO A 32 1.13 9.26 10.45
C PRO A 32 -0.39 9.15 10.61
N ASN A 33 -0.87 9.49 11.81
CA ASN A 33 -2.28 9.45 12.19
C ASN A 33 -2.87 8.03 12.21
N THR A 34 -2.02 7.01 12.23
CA THR A 34 -2.42 5.61 12.38
C THR A 34 -1.58 4.94 13.45
N SER A 35 -2.02 3.76 13.88
CA SER A 35 -1.22 2.91 14.77
C SER A 35 -0.47 1.81 14.03
N TYR A 36 -0.43 1.87 12.70
CA TYR A 36 0.23 0.85 11.91
C TYR A 36 1.75 0.94 11.99
N GLN A 37 2.37 -0.21 12.18
CA GLN A 37 3.81 -0.40 11.99
C GLN A 37 3.98 -1.63 11.09
N MET A 38 4.27 -1.39 9.82
CA MET A 38 4.36 -2.45 8.83
C MET A 38 5.80 -2.91 8.66
N HIS A 39 5.97 -4.24 8.63
CA HIS A 39 7.22 -4.88 8.26
C HIS A 39 7.16 -5.18 6.77
N LEU A 40 8.04 -4.56 6.00
CA LEU A 40 8.03 -4.63 4.55
C LEU A 40 9.39 -5.09 4.05
N LEU A 41 9.38 -5.96 3.05
CA LEU A 41 10.61 -6.35 2.35
C LEU A 41 11.04 -5.21 1.44
N VAL A 42 12.34 -5.06 1.26
CA VAL A 42 12.91 -4.07 0.34
C VAL A 42 13.82 -4.75 -0.66
N PRO A 43 13.57 -4.56 -1.98
CA PRO A 43 14.41 -5.16 -3.02
C PRO A 43 15.76 -4.47 -3.15
N VAL A 44 15.86 -3.23 -2.68
CA VAL A 44 17.07 -2.42 -2.68
C VAL A 44 17.31 -1.84 -1.29
N GLN A 45 18.56 -1.59 -0.95
CA GLN A 45 18.89 -0.99 0.34
C GLN A 45 18.25 0.39 0.45
N VAL A 46 17.54 0.63 1.54
CA VAL A 46 16.97 1.93 1.84
C VAL A 46 18.07 2.82 2.45
N ARG A 47 18.25 3.99 1.86
CA ARG A 47 19.28 4.96 2.29
C ARG A 47 18.71 6.06 3.18
N ALA A 48 17.65 5.77 3.90
CA ALA A 48 17.06 6.69 4.85
C ALA A 48 17.49 6.33 6.26
N GLU A 49 17.55 7.33 7.12
CA GLU A 49 17.83 7.14 8.55
C GLU A 49 16.55 6.88 9.30
N ALA A 50 16.64 6.08 10.37
CA ALA A 50 15.50 5.86 11.28
C ALA A 50 14.98 7.20 11.81
N GLY A 51 13.68 7.33 11.90
CA GLY A 51 12.99 8.56 12.31
C GLY A 51 12.71 9.54 11.18
N LYS A 52 13.19 9.30 9.98
CA LYS A 52 12.97 10.17 8.82
C LYS A 52 11.81 9.70 7.97
N LYS A 53 11.25 10.62 7.19
CA LYS A 53 10.19 10.33 6.23
C LYS A 53 10.71 9.42 5.12
N ILE A 54 9.86 8.50 4.71
CA ILE A 54 10.13 7.61 3.58
C ILE A 54 8.90 7.58 2.67
N ILE A 55 9.14 7.58 1.36
CA ILE A 55 8.10 7.60 0.34
C ILE A 55 8.39 6.49 -0.66
N GLY A 56 7.37 5.73 -1.01
CA GLY A 56 7.51 4.68 -2.01
C GLY A 56 6.20 3.94 -2.24
N THR A 57 6.29 2.81 -2.93
CA THR A 57 5.14 1.98 -3.21
C THR A 57 5.15 0.72 -2.36
N ILE A 58 3.98 0.37 -1.82
CA ILE A 58 3.76 -0.89 -1.11
C ILE A 58 3.04 -1.82 -2.08
N THR A 59 3.63 -2.98 -2.34
CA THR A 59 3.05 -4.00 -3.23
C THR A 59 2.87 -5.30 -2.47
N VAL A 60 1.69 -5.89 -2.61
CA VAL A 60 1.36 -7.19 -2.03
C VAL A 60 0.81 -8.10 -3.11
N ASP A 61 1.03 -9.40 -2.95
CA ASP A 61 0.40 -10.41 -3.80
C ASP A 61 -0.93 -10.80 -3.17
N ALA A 62 -2.00 -10.37 -3.80
CA ALA A 62 -3.35 -10.63 -3.34
C ALA A 62 -3.83 -11.99 -3.83
N ARG A 63 -4.38 -12.78 -2.93
CA ARG A 63 -5.16 -13.96 -3.28
C ARG A 63 -6.47 -13.49 -3.92
N ARG A 64 -7.54 -14.22 -3.82
CA ARG A 64 -8.81 -13.77 -4.35
C ARG A 64 -9.24 -12.44 -3.71
N VAL A 65 -9.62 -11.47 -4.55
CA VAL A 65 -10.13 -10.16 -4.11
C VAL A 65 -11.64 -10.16 -4.23
N ASP A 66 -12.34 -9.84 -3.15
CA ASP A 66 -13.79 -9.78 -3.12
C ASP A 66 -14.27 -8.34 -2.92
N ILE A 67 -15.33 -7.97 -3.65
CA ILE A 67 -16.03 -6.71 -3.40
C ILE A 67 -16.93 -6.93 -2.20
N VAL A 68 -16.87 -6.03 -1.22
CA VAL A 68 -17.69 -6.10 -0.01
C VAL A 68 -18.59 -4.89 0.09
N ASP A 69 -19.76 -5.06 0.70
CA ASP A 69 -20.78 -4.00 0.72
C ASP A 69 -20.48 -2.92 1.75
N THR A 70 -19.95 -3.32 2.90
CA THR A 70 -19.70 -2.42 4.03
C THR A 70 -18.42 -2.79 4.75
N GLY A 71 -17.90 -1.85 5.50
CA GLY A 71 -16.73 -2.04 6.33
C GLY A 71 -15.77 -0.88 6.22
N GLY A 72 -14.78 -0.84 7.09
CA GLY A 72 -13.75 0.17 7.10
C GLY A 72 -12.55 -0.21 6.25
N LYS A 73 -11.62 0.73 6.16
CA LYS A 73 -10.30 0.51 5.58
C LYS A 73 -9.39 -0.04 6.66
N TYR A 74 -8.66 -1.10 6.36
CA TYR A 74 -7.70 -1.64 7.32
C TYR A 74 -6.69 -2.57 6.67
N VAL A 75 -5.61 -2.79 7.40
CA VAL A 75 -4.61 -3.81 7.13
C VAL A 75 -4.44 -4.63 8.40
N GLU A 76 -4.37 -5.92 8.29
CA GLU A 76 -4.08 -6.81 9.42
C GLU A 76 -2.74 -7.51 9.20
N PRO A 77 -1.92 -7.66 10.22
CA PRO A 77 -2.08 -7.12 11.58
C PRO A 77 -1.74 -5.64 11.66
N LEU A 78 -2.08 -5.01 12.79
CA LEU A 78 -1.72 -3.62 13.06
C LEU A 78 -0.20 -3.41 13.07
N MET A 79 0.53 -4.37 13.61
CA MET A 79 1.99 -4.39 13.65
C MET A 79 2.47 -5.70 13.06
N GLY A 80 3.37 -5.62 12.10
CA GLY A 80 3.96 -6.80 11.48
C GLY A 80 3.79 -6.83 9.97
N ARG A 81 3.92 -8.01 9.39
CA ARG A 81 3.80 -8.22 7.95
C ARG A 81 2.33 -8.23 7.54
N PRO A 82 1.94 -7.44 6.53
CA PRO A 82 0.55 -7.46 6.05
C PRO A 82 0.10 -8.87 5.62
N ARG A 83 -1.09 -9.25 6.08
CA ARG A 83 -1.71 -10.55 5.79
C ARG A 83 -3.12 -10.41 5.22
N ARG A 84 -3.79 -9.30 5.48
CA ARG A 84 -5.12 -9.00 4.99
C ARG A 84 -5.27 -7.51 4.75
N VAL A 85 -5.91 -7.15 3.64
CA VAL A 85 -6.10 -5.75 3.23
C VAL A 85 -7.56 -5.54 2.86
N GLN A 86 -8.14 -4.46 3.36
CA GLN A 86 -9.45 -3.97 2.94
C GLN A 86 -9.39 -2.48 2.70
N GLY A 87 -9.90 -2.03 1.56
CA GLY A 87 -9.86 -0.63 1.21
C GLY A 87 -10.63 -0.31 -0.06
N ARG A 88 -10.64 0.99 -0.40
CA ARG A 88 -11.30 1.49 -1.61
C ARG A 88 -10.34 1.46 -2.78
N VAL A 89 -10.81 0.92 -3.89
CA VAL A 89 -10.05 0.97 -5.15
C VAL A 89 -9.94 2.41 -5.61
N VAL A 90 -8.72 2.86 -5.92
CA VAL A 90 -8.47 4.19 -6.46
C VAL A 90 -7.97 4.14 -7.91
N ALA A 91 -7.38 3.03 -8.33
CA ALA A 91 -6.93 2.85 -9.70
C ALA A 91 -6.87 1.36 -10.05
N CYS A 92 -7.05 1.05 -11.32
CA CYS A 92 -6.95 -0.30 -11.87
C CYS A 92 -5.98 -0.30 -13.04
N ASN A 93 -5.09 -1.29 -13.10
CA ASN A 93 -4.16 -1.46 -14.20
C ASN A 93 -4.26 -2.91 -14.70
N ALA A 94 -4.99 -3.10 -15.79
CA ALA A 94 -5.23 -4.44 -16.34
C ALA A 94 -3.95 -5.08 -16.89
N ALA A 95 -3.08 -4.29 -17.53
CA ALA A 95 -1.84 -4.79 -18.09
C ALA A 95 -0.89 -5.33 -17.02
N ALA A 96 -0.79 -4.63 -15.89
CA ALA A 96 0.06 -5.04 -14.77
C ALA A 96 -0.65 -5.99 -13.80
N ARG A 97 -1.95 -6.24 -13.97
CA ARG A 97 -2.80 -7.04 -13.08
C ARG A 97 -2.77 -6.52 -11.65
N THR A 98 -2.88 -5.20 -11.49
CA THR A 98 -2.83 -4.56 -10.18
C THR A 98 -4.05 -3.67 -9.93
N LEU A 99 -4.43 -3.61 -8.66
CA LEU A 99 -5.38 -2.63 -8.13
C LEU A 99 -4.63 -1.77 -7.12
N THR A 100 -4.75 -0.46 -7.22
CA THR A 100 -4.30 0.43 -6.15
C THR A 100 -5.48 0.68 -5.23
N VAL A 101 -5.33 0.35 -3.96
CA VAL A 101 -6.37 0.54 -2.95
C VAL A 101 -5.89 1.47 -1.85
N ASP A 102 -6.82 2.28 -1.34
CA ASP A 102 -6.61 3.08 -0.14
C ASP A 102 -7.13 2.27 1.05
N ALA A 103 -6.20 1.75 1.84
CA ALA A 103 -6.47 0.98 3.05
C ALA A 103 -6.08 1.76 4.31
N GLY A 104 -6.03 3.09 4.22
CA GLY A 104 -5.42 3.99 5.20
C GLY A 104 -4.08 4.52 4.71
N MET A 105 -3.46 3.79 3.80
CA MET A 105 -2.32 4.16 2.97
C MET A 105 -2.50 3.44 1.62
N PRO A 106 -1.89 3.94 0.53
CA PRO A 106 -2.00 3.27 -0.76
C PRO A 106 -1.28 1.93 -0.75
N ILE A 107 -1.95 0.89 -1.21
CA ILE A 107 -1.37 -0.45 -1.36
C ILE A 107 -1.70 -0.95 -2.75
N HIS A 108 -0.70 -1.45 -3.46
CA HIS A 108 -0.86 -2.05 -4.77
C HIS A 108 -1.09 -3.55 -4.61
N LEU A 109 -2.27 -4.01 -5.00
CA LEU A 109 -2.64 -5.42 -4.95
C LEU A 109 -2.31 -6.05 -6.31
N HIS A 110 -1.34 -6.93 -6.35
CA HIS A 110 -1.08 -7.75 -7.53
C HIS A 110 -1.99 -8.97 -7.50
N LEU A 111 -2.83 -9.12 -8.53
CA LEU A 111 -3.85 -10.18 -8.59
C LEU A 111 -3.21 -11.51 -8.97
N LEU A 112 -3.21 -12.45 -8.04
CA LEU A 112 -2.68 -13.80 -8.27
C LEU A 112 -3.71 -14.73 -8.90
N ASP A 113 -5.00 -14.55 -8.60
CA ASP A 113 -6.06 -15.41 -9.10
C ASP A 113 -6.26 -15.17 -10.59
N GLN A 114 -5.94 -16.17 -11.41
CA GLN A 114 -6.04 -16.06 -12.86
C GLN A 114 -7.47 -15.91 -13.37
N ARG A 115 -8.46 -16.19 -12.54
CA ARG A 115 -9.89 -16.00 -12.86
C ARG A 115 -10.33 -14.56 -12.70
N GLN A 116 -9.50 -13.71 -12.09
CA GLN A 116 -9.79 -12.30 -11.86
C GLN A 116 -8.92 -11.41 -12.75
N SER A 117 -9.50 -10.29 -13.17
CA SER A 117 -8.81 -9.23 -13.90
C SER A 117 -8.99 -7.91 -13.16
N ALA A 118 -8.06 -6.99 -13.31
CA ALA A 118 -8.23 -5.64 -12.78
C ALA A 118 -9.45 -4.94 -13.39
N ALA A 119 -9.89 -5.34 -14.60
CA ALA A 119 -11.09 -4.82 -15.25
C ALA A 119 -12.39 -5.25 -14.55
N ASP A 120 -12.34 -6.24 -13.66
CA ASP A 120 -13.52 -6.67 -12.87
C ASP A 120 -13.84 -5.68 -11.75
N PHE A 121 -12.98 -4.70 -11.51
CA PHE A 121 -13.09 -3.74 -10.42
C PHE A 121 -13.12 -2.32 -10.97
N ALA A 122 -13.66 -1.40 -10.19
CA ALA A 122 -13.74 0.02 -10.54
C ALA A 122 -13.34 0.89 -9.37
N PRO A 123 -12.79 2.10 -9.62
CA PRO A 123 -12.56 3.06 -8.55
C PRO A 123 -13.82 3.29 -7.71
N GLY A 124 -13.64 3.30 -6.40
CA GLY A 124 -14.74 3.41 -5.44
C GLY A 124 -15.23 2.09 -4.87
N ASP A 125 -14.93 0.96 -5.50
CA ASP A 125 -15.27 -0.35 -4.94
C ASP A 125 -14.54 -0.57 -3.63
N LEU A 126 -15.24 -1.07 -2.62
CA LEU A 126 -14.61 -1.53 -1.38
C LEU A 126 -14.26 -3.00 -1.57
N VAL A 127 -12.97 -3.31 -1.46
CA VAL A 127 -12.47 -4.67 -1.69
C VAL A 127 -11.75 -5.20 -0.47
N SER A 128 -11.78 -6.51 -0.30
CA SER A 128 -11.13 -7.22 0.80
C SER A 128 -10.42 -8.45 0.26
N CYS A 129 -9.23 -8.71 0.76
CA CYS A 129 -8.46 -9.89 0.34
C CYS A 129 -7.44 -10.31 1.38
N ASP A 130 -7.14 -11.61 1.38
CA ASP A 130 -5.94 -12.11 2.02
C ASP A 130 -4.76 -11.90 1.09
N VAL A 131 -3.62 -11.55 1.65
CA VAL A 131 -2.39 -11.34 0.88
C VAL A 131 -1.32 -12.32 1.33
N ARG A 132 -0.45 -12.68 0.41
CA ARG A 132 0.67 -13.56 0.71
C ARG A 132 1.69 -12.81 1.55
N ASP A 133 2.41 -13.53 2.40
CA ASP A 133 3.58 -12.99 3.08
C ASP A 133 4.58 -12.48 2.05
N GLY A 134 5.21 -11.35 2.35
CA GLY A 134 6.19 -10.77 1.44
C GLY A 134 5.79 -9.41 0.88
N ALA A 135 4.93 -8.66 1.57
CA ALA A 135 4.66 -7.27 1.21
C ALA A 135 5.98 -6.51 1.05
N THR A 136 6.09 -5.78 -0.06
CA THR A 136 7.34 -5.16 -0.50
C THR A 136 7.19 -3.65 -0.57
N PHE A 137 8.22 -2.95 -0.12
CA PHE A 137 8.33 -1.49 -0.26
C PHE A 137 9.40 -1.17 -1.30
N THR A 138 9.02 -0.41 -2.31
CA THR A 138 9.95 0.10 -3.33
C THR A 138 10.12 1.60 -3.11
N PRO A 139 11.27 2.07 -2.64
CA PRO A 139 11.52 3.51 -2.45
C PRO A 139 11.38 4.28 -3.75
N GLN A 140 10.85 5.47 -3.62
CA GLN A 140 10.79 6.39 -4.75
C GLN A 140 12.17 6.86 -5.14
#